data_6871bfa8adbaebc8f0e2e1ff19d4c989
#
_entry.id   6871bfa8adbaebc8f0e2e1ff19d4c989
#
_cell.length_a   1.000
_cell.length_b   1.000
_cell.length_c   1.000
_cell.angle_alpha   90.00
_cell.angle_beta   90.00
_cell.angle_gamma   90.00
#
_symmetry.space_group_name_H-M   'P 1'
#
loop_
_entity.id
_entity.type
_entity.pdbx_description
1 polymer ?
#
loop_
_entity_poly.entity_id
_entity_poly.type
_entity_poly.pdbx_seq_one_letter_code
_entity_poly.pdbx_strand_id
1 'polypeptide(L)'
;GLEKYLAPGVAVRERVVRGELDKRRAMDEVCAWAEANGARRGAVHRIANVVDELLMNALIAGEAAGGVEGRRAVLRWASDPRTLAVSVLDGGGALRQRDLIDHVRRARLERGRPQSPLDGDEAGGAGLGLYLVLANVAGLVVNVAPGRRTEVVCLFDRPAAGRPPISRTRSLHVFAGA
;
A
#
# COMPACT_ATOMS: atom_id res chain seq x y z
N GLY A 1 -4.71 11.64 -7.07
CA GLY A 1 -3.53 11.03 -6.48
C GLY A 1 -3.44 11.27 -4.99
N LEU A 2 -2.32 10.90 -4.43
CA LEU A 2 -1.97 10.97 -3.00
C LEU A 2 -2.27 12.34 -2.35
N GLU A 3 -2.01 13.43 -3.08
CA GLU A 3 -2.17 14.82 -2.63
C GLU A 3 -3.60 15.18 -2.16
N LYS A 4 -4.61 14.45 -2.63
CA LYS A 4 -6.02 14.68 -2.25
C LYS A 4 -6.32 14.35 -0.78
N TYR A 5 -5.44 13.60 -0.13
CA TYR A 5 -5.60 13.11 1.24
C TYR A 5 -4.73 13.87 2.25
N LEU A 6 -4.02 14.89 1.79
CA LEU A 6 -3.09 15.70 2.57
C LEU A 6 -3.49 17.17 2.54
N ALA A 7 -2.90 17.97 3.41
CA ALA A 7 -3.09 19.41 3.39
C ALA A 7 -2.67 20.01 2.03
N PRO A 8 -3.35 21.09 1.56
CA PRO A 8 -2.97 21.75 0.31
C PRO A 8 -1.51 22.22 0.32
N GLY A 9 -0.84 22.11 -0.84
CA GLY A 9 0.54 22.59 -1.00
C GLY A 9 1.62 21.65 -0.51
N VAL A 10 1.28 20.44 -0.05
CA VAL A 10 2.26 19.43 0.36
C VAL A 10 3.06 18.94 -0.85
N ALA A 11 4.40 18.97 -0.74
CA ALA A 11 5.28 18.45 -1.77
C ALA A 11 5.27 16.92 -1.75
N VAL A 12 4.92 16.31 -2.88
CA VAL A 12 4.94 14.85 -3.08
C VAL A 12 6.28 14.46 -3.69
N ARG A 13 6.92 13.47 -3.09
CA ARG A 13 8.11 12.80 -3.63
C ARG A 13 7.68 11.60 -4.46
N GLU A 14 8.47 11.27 -5.47
CA GLU A 14 8.17 10.17 -6.38
C GLU A 14 9.43 9.40 -6.79
N ARG A 15 9.29 8.08 -6.93
CA ARG A 15 10.33 7.20 -7.48
C ARG A 15 9.70 6.12 -8.37
N VAL A 16 10.31 5.90 -9.52
CA VAL A 16 9.99 4.78 -10.40
C VAL A 16 10.78 3.55 -9.95
N VAL A 17 10.09 2.42 -9.84
CA VAL A 17 10.64 1.13 -9.43
C VAL A 17 10.41 0.12 -10.56
N ARG A 18 11.48 -0.52 -11.06
CA ARG A 18 11.43 -1.50 -12.15
C ARG A 18 11.90 -2.90 -11.75
N GLY A 19 12.51 -3.04 -10.57
CA GLY A 19 13.04 -4.31 -10.12
C GLY A 19 13.51 -4.26 -8.68
N GLU A 20 14.11 -5.34 -8.22
CA GLU A 20 14.47 -5.54 -6.82
C GLU A 20 15.46 -4.49 -6.28
N LEU A 21 16.45 -4.10 -7.09
CA LEU A 21 17.41 -3.09 -6.67
C LEU A 21 16.76 -1.70 -6.49
N ASP A 22 15.87 -1.32 -7.41
CA ASP A 22 15.11 -0.07 -7.29
C ASP A 22 14.17 -0.13 -6.09
N LYS A 23 13.53 -1.28 -5.85
CA LYS A 23 12.65 -1.50 -4.71
C LYS A 23 13.38 -1.27 -3.39
N ARG A 24 14.55 -1.88 -3.21
CA ARG A 24 15.37 -1.70 -2.00
C ARG A 24 15.72 -0.22 -1.77
N ARG A 25 16.21 0.46 -2.78
CA ARG A 25 16.52 1.90 -2.71
C ARG A 25 15.32 2.76 -2.36
N ALA A 26 14.16 2.47 -2.97
CA ALA A 26 12.91 3.16 -2.71
C ALA A 26 12.44 2.95 -1.26
N MET A 27 12.56 1.74 -0.74
CA MET A 27 12.25 1.42 0.65
C MET A 27 13.15 2.16 1.64
N ASP A 28 14.47 2.17 1.40
CA ASP A 28 15.43 2.91 2.24
C ASP A 28 15.08 4.40 2.29
N GLU A 29 14.76 5.01 1.14
CA GLU A 29 14.37 6.41 1.06
C GLU A 29 13.06 6.72 1.82
N VAL A 30 12.06 5.86 1.69
CA VAL A 30 10.77 6.04 2.40
C VAL A 30 10.94 5.84 3.90
N CYS A 31 11.74 4.87 4.34
CA CYS A 31 12.02 4.66 5.76
C CYS A 31 12.75 5.86 6.36
N ALA A 32 13.84 6.33 5.72
CA ALA A 32 14.59 7.49 6.16
C ALA A 32 13.72 8.76 6.19
N TRP A 33 12.85 8.94 5.16
CA TRP A 33 11.89 10.03 5.14
C TRP A 33 10.86 9.92 6.27
N ALA A 34 10.33 8.75 6.57
CA ALA A 34 9.36 8.57 7.64
C ALA A 34 9.98 8.90 9.00
N GLU A 35 11.20 8.47 9.26
CA GLU A 35 11.96 8.81 10.48
C GLU A 35 12.18 10.31 10.59
N ALA A 36 12.65 10.96 9.53
CA ALA A 36 12.87 12.43 9.48
C ALA A 36 11.55 13.21 9.70
N ASN A 37 10.39 12.60 9.43
CA ASN A 37 9.06 13.17 9.68
C ASN A 37 8.44 12.74 11.01
N GLY A 38 9.25 12.17 11.93
CA GLY A 38 8.86 11.86 13.30
C GLY A 38 8.10 10.54 13.47
N ALA A 39 8.16 9.64 12.49
CA ALA A 39 7.63 8.30 12.65
C ALA A 39 8.44 7.53 13.70
N ARG A 40 7.76 6.90 14.66
CA ARG A 40 8.40 6.00 15.62
C ARG A 40 8.81 4.71 14.92
N ARG A 41 9.82 4.01 15.44
CA ARG A 41 10.34 2.76 14.87
C ARG A 41 9.26 1.76 14.43
N GLY A 42 8.24 1.54 15.27
CA GLY A 42 7.12 0.65 14.92
C GLY A 42 6.25 1.16 13.76
N ALA A 43 6.16 2.49 13.54
CA ALA A 43 5.46 3.05 12.39
C ALA A 43 6.31 2.93 11.12
N VAL A 44 7.63 3.17 11.22
CA VAL A 44 8.57 2.95 10.09
C VAL A 44 8.51 1.50 9.62
N HIS A 45 8.53 0.54 10.54
CA HIS A 45 8.43 -0.88 10.20
C HIS A 45 7.10 -1.22 9.50
N ARG A 46 5.97 -0.67 9.96
CA ARG A 46 4.67 -0.86 9.28
C ARG A 46 4.68 -0.25 7.87
N ILE A 47 5.25 0.95 7.72
CA ILE A 47 5.38 1.61 6.41
C ILE A 47 6.24 0.75 5.48
N ALA A 48 7.38 0.25 5.94
CA ALA A 48 8.26 -0.63 5.16
C ALA A 48 7.52 -1.88 4.66
N ASN A 49 6.83 -2.60 5.56
CA ASN A 49 6.09 -3.81 5.19
C ASN A 49 4.96 -3.52 4.18
N VAL A 50 4.24 -2.40 4.36
CA VAL A 50 3.18 -1.98 3.43
C VAL A 50 3.77 -1.63 2.06
N VAL A 51 4.86 -0.89 2.02
CA VAL A 51 5.51 -0.48 0.75
C VAL A 51 6.08 -1.69 0.02
N ASP A 52 6.71 -2.61 0.74
CA ASP A 52 7.25 -3.86 0.17
C ASP A 52 6.15 -4.67 -0.53
N GLU A 53 5.05 -4.91 0.18
CA GLU A 53 3.90 -5.65 -0.34
C GLU A 53 3.26 -4.97 -1.55
N LEU A 54 3.04 -3.66 -1.49
CA LEU A 54 2.44 -2.92 -2.60
C LEU A 54 3.33 -2.89 -3.84
N LEU A 55 4.64 -2.69 -3.66
CA LEU A 55 5.59 -2.70 -4.78
C LEU A 55 5.69 -4.09 -5.41
N MET A 56 5.72 -5.16 -4.60
CA MET A 56 5.74 -6.52 -5.11
C MET A 56 4.50 -6.79 -5.97
N ASN A 57 3.31 -6.49 -5.45
CA ASN A 57 2.05 -6.69 -6.17
C ASN A 57 1.99 -5.86 -7.47
N ALA A 58 2.44 -4.61 -7.44
CA ALA A 58 2.47 -3.74 -8.61
C ALA A 58 3.43 -4.21 -9.69
N LEU A 59 4.62 -4.71 -9.32
CA LEU A 59 5.61 -5.24 -10.26
C LEU A 59 5.13 -6.53 -10.92
N ILE A 60 4.48 -7.43 -10.15
CA ILE A 60 3.90 -8.68 -10.68
C ILE A 60 2.74 -8.35 -11.64
N ALA A 61 1.84 -7.45 -11.25
CA ALA A 61 0.72 -7.03 -12.10
C ALA A 61 1.19 -6.37 -13.40
N GLY A 62 2.22 -5.52 -13.32
CA GLY A 62 2.83 -4.88 -14.48
C GLY A 62 3.47 -5.89 -15.43
N GLU A 63 4.20 -6.88 -14.90
CA GLU A 63 4.80 -7.95 -15.69
C GLU A 63 3.74 -8.81 -16.39
N ALA A 64 2.66 -9.15 -15.72
CA ALA A 64 1.55 -9.91 -16.29
C ALA A 64 0.83 -9.14 -17.42
N ALA A 65 0.76 -7.81 -17.34
CA ALA A 65 0.09 -6.97 -18.33
C ALA A 65 0.96 -6.63 -19.54
N GLY A 66 2.28 -6.47 -19.39
CA GLY A 66 3.18 -5.96 -20.43
C GLY A 66 4.55 -6.64 -20.50
N GLY A 67 4.69 -7.84 -19.94
CA GLY A 67 5.97 -8.54 -19.88
C GLY A 67 7.01 -7.77 -19.05
N VAL A 68 8.29 -8.02 -19.34
CA VAL A 68 9.41 -7.38 -18.59
C VAL A 68 9.36 -5.85 -18.68
N GLU A 69 8.96 -5.28 -19.81
CA GLU A 69 8.83 -3.83 -19.99
C GLU A 69 7.67 -3.25 -19.20
N GLY A 70 6.60 -4.01 -18.99
CA GLY A 70 5.46 -3.64 -18.14
C GLY A 70 5.77 -3.65 -16.64
N ARG A 71 6.88 -4.29 -16.24
CA ARG A 71 7.32 -4.37 -14.84
C ARG A 71 7.78 -3.00 -14.31
N ARG A 72 6.80 -2.15 -14.03
CA ARG A 72 7.01 -0.78 -13.57
C ARG A 72 5.97 -0.38 -12.55
N ALA A 73 6.43 0.12 -11.42
CA ALA A 73 5.60 0.77 -10.41
C ALA A 73 6.09 2.19 -10.15
N VAL A 74 5.20 3.07 -9.71
CA VAL A 74 5.55 4.41 -9.23
C VAL A 74 5.20 4.51 -7.77
N LEU A 75 6.20 4.64 -6.92
CA LEU A 75 6.05 4.90 -5.48
C LEU A 75 6.03 6.41 -5.25
N ARG A 76 5.03 6.88 -4.52
CA ARG A 76 4.90 8.29 -4.11
C ARG A 76 4.74 8.38 -2.61
N TRP A 77 5.28 9.44 -1.99
CA TRP A 77 5.13 9.65 -0.57
C TRP A 77 5.17 11.14 -0.20
N ALA A 78 4.42 11.48 0.83
CA ALA A 78 4.32 12.83 1.33
C ALA A 78 3.78 12.84 2.77
N SER A 79 3.97 13.93 3.50
CA SER A 79 3.42 14.09 4.85
C SER A 79 2.87 15.48 5.07
N ASP A 80 1.84 15.54 5.89
CA ASP A 80 1.39 16.77 6.53
C ASP A 80 1.53 16.65 8.07
N PRO A 81 1.10 17.66 8.86
CA PRO A 81 1.22 17.58 10.32
C PRO A 81 0.49 16.42 11.00
N ARG A 82 -0.46 15.76 10.30
CA ARG A 82 -1.34 14.73 10.87
C ARG A 82 -1.15 13.36 10.23
N THR A 83 -0.62 13.32 9.00
CA THR A 83 -0.64 12.12 8.17
C THR A 83 0.70 11.90 7.49
N LEU A 84 1.18 10.67 7.52
CA LEU A 84 2.19 10.16 6.60
C LEU A 84 1.43 9.36 5.53
N ALA A 85 1.69 9.61 4.28
CA ALA A 85 1.00 8.95 3.18
C ALA A 85 1.98 8.37 2.18
N VAL A 86 1.69 7.16 1.71
CA VAL A 86 2.39 6.53 0.59
C VAL A 86 1.38 6.05 -0.43
N SER A 87 1.73 6.06 -1.70
CA SER A 87 0.94 5.39 -2.74
C SER A 87 1.82 4.65 -3.72
N VAL A 88 1.30 3.55 -4.24
CA VAL A 88 1.91 2.79 -5.33
C VAL A 88 0.94 2.76 -6.49
N LEU A 89 1.44 3.12 -7.66
CA LEU A 89 0.73 3.13 -8.93
C LEU A 89 1.34 2.07 -9.85
N ASP A 90 0.52 1.17 -10.39
CA ASP A 90 0.87 0.25 -11.46
C ASP A 90 0.17 0.60 -12.78
N GLY A 91 0.69 0.10 -13.89
CA GLY A 91 0.14 0.29 -15.23
C GLY A 91 -0.83 -0.80 -15.68
N GLY A 92 -1.14 -1.79 -14.82
CA GLY A 92 -1.93 -2.96 -15.22
C GLY A 92 -3.44 -2.77 -15.11
N GLY A 93 -3.90 -2.03 -14.10
CA GLY A 93 -5.34 -1.89 -13.81
C GLY A 93 -6.05 -3.23 -13.64
N ALA A 94 -5.34 -4.28 -13.22
CA ALA A 94 -5.83 -5.65 -13.15
C ALA A 94 -6.67 -5.93 -11.89
N LEU A 95 -6.53 -5.11 -10.85
CA LEU A 95 -7.24 -5.30 -9.60
C LEU A 95 -8.74 -5.05 -9.80
N ARG A 96 -9.56 -6.06 -9.50
CA ARG A 96 -11.02 -5.93 -9.54
C ARG A 96 -11.56 -5.66 -8.14
N GLN A 97 -12.55 -4.78 -8.05
CA GLN A 97 -13.19 -4.45 -6.77
C GLN A 97 -13.73 -5.70 -6.04
N ARG A 98 -14.28 -6.66 -6.78
CA ARG A 98 -14.76 -7.93 -6.21
C ARG A 98 -13.63 -8.71 -5.55
N ASP A 99 -12.51 -8.87 -6.25
CA ASP A 99 -11.36 -9.64 -5.77
C ASP A 99 -10.80 -9.02 -4.48
N LEU A 100 -10.74 -7.69 -4.43
CA LEU A 100 -10.34 -6.94 -3.25
C LEU A 100 -11.25 -7.21 -2.05
N ILE A 101 -12.57 -7.11 -2.25
CA ILE A 101 -13.57 -7.33 -1.18
C ILE A 101 -13.53 -8.79 -0.72
N ASP A 102 -13.46 -9.74 -1.64
CA ASP A 102 -13.43 -11.16 -1.33
C ASP A 102 -12.15 -11.57 -0.60
N HIS A 103 -11.00 -10.97 -0.95
CA HIS A 103 -9.73 -11.18 -0.26
C HIS A 103 -9.75 -10.63 1.18
N VAL A 104 -10.25 -9.41 1.37
CA VAL A 104 -10.40 -8.81 2.71
C VAL A 104 -11.37 -9.62 3.57
N ARG A 105 -12.45 -10.13 2.97
CA ARG A 105 -13.47 -10.93 3.64
C ARG A 105 -12.92 -12.30 4.07
N ARG A 106 -12.21 -13.02 3.17
CA ARG A 106 -11.57 -14.29 3.47
C ARG A 106 -10.54 -14.15 4.59
N ALA A 107 -9.62 -13.22 4.49
CA ALA A 107 -8.61 -12.99 5.51
C ALA A 107 -9.19 -12.60 6.88
N ARG A 108 -10.37 -12.00 6.94
CA ARG A 108 -11.11 -11.75 8.18
C ARG A 108 -11.69 -13.02 8.79
N LEU A 109 -12.19 -13.93 7.97
CA LEU A 109 -12.79 -15.20 8.41
C LEU A 109 -11.72 -16.20 8.88
N GLU A 110 -10.55 -16.20 8.25
CA GLU A 110 -9.44 -17.10 8.55
C GLU A 110 -8.70 -16.73 9.83
N ARG A 111 -8.85 -15.52 10.34
CA ARG A 111 -8.25 -15.06 11.61
C ARG A 111 -8.68 -15.87 12.85
N GLY A 112 -9.71 -16.68 12.76
CA GLY A 112 -10.19 -17.59 13.82
C GLY A 112 -9.75 -19.04 13.68
N ARG A 113 -9.04 -19.40 12.60
CA ARG A 113 -8.56 -20.77 12.38
C ARG A 113 -7.05 -20.85 12.60
N PRO A 114 -6.53 -21.81 13.37
CA PRO A 114 -5.10 -22.10 13.41
C PRO A 114 -4.69 -22.55 12.01
N GLN A 115 -3.82 -21.77 11.34
CA GLN A 115 -3.27 -22.13 10.04
C GLN A 115 -2.40 -23.38 10.21
N SER A 116 -2.75 -24.46 9.53
CA SER A 116 -1.86 -25.61 9.34
C SER A 116 -0.78 -25.21 8.30
N PRO A 117 0.52 -25.45 8.57
CA PRO A 117 1.59 -25.11 7.64
C PRO A 117 1.55 -25.90 6.31
N LEU A 118 0.60 -26.83 6.15
CA LEU A 118 0.53 -27.79 5.04
C LEU A 118 -0.58 -27.48 4.02
N ASP A 119 -1.41 -26.45 4.24
CA ASP A 119 -2.42 -26.07 3.26
C ASP A 119 -1.81 -25.10 2.23
N GLY A 120 -0.94 -25.68 1.37
CA GLY A 120 -0.31 -25.01 0.24
C GLY A 120 -1.29 -24.84 -0.92
N ASP A 121 -2.26 -23.93 -0.81
CA ASP A 121 -3.04 -23.48 -1.96
C ASP A 121 -2.31 -22.30 -2.60
N GLU A 122 -1.74 -22.54 -3.79
CA GLU A 122 -1.01 -21.54 -4.61
C GLU A 122 -1.86 -20.30 -4.99
N ALA A 123 -3.17 -20.33 -4.74
CA ALA A 123 -4.09 -19.20 -4.95
C ALA A 123 -4.18 -18.22 -3.76
N GLY A 124 -3.56 -18.51 -2.61
CA GLY A 124 -3.73 -17.78 -1.35
C GLY A 124 -2.87 -16.53 -1.17
N GLY A 125 -1.78 -16.38 -1.93
CA GLY A 125 -0.76 -15.36 -1.68
C GLY A 125 -1.24 -13.91 -1.85
N ALA A 126 -1.95 -13.60 -2.92
CA ALA A 126 -2.33 -12.22 -3.26
C ALA A 126 -3.36 -11.60 -2.29
N GLY A 127 -4.18 -12.41 -1.62
CA GLY A 127 -5.21 -11.91 -0.71
C GLY A 127 -4.72 -11.59 0.68
N LEU A 128 -3.75 -12.33 1.17
CA LEU A 128 -3.18 -12.13 2.50
C LEU A 128 -2.41 -10.82 2.58
N GLY A 129 -1.66 -10.47 1.53
CA GLY A 129 -0.87 -9.25 1.47
C GLY A 129 -1.71 -7.97 1.61
N LEU A 130 -2.80 -7.85 0.86
CA LEU A 130 -3.67 -6.67 0.95
C LEU A 130 -4.40 -6.57 2.30
N TYR A 131 -4.72 -7.69 2.91
CA TYR A 131 -5.23 -7.71 4.27
C TYR A 131 -4.19 -7.23 5.28
N LEU A 132 -2.94 -7.64 5.14
CA LEU A 132 -1.82 -7.15 5.96
C LEU A 132 -1.63 -5.64 5.77
N VAL A 133 -1.74 -5.14 4.55
CA VAL A 133 -1.73 -3.70 4.27
C VAL A 133 -2.85 -3.00 5.05
N LEU A 134 -4.10 -3.43 4.90
CA LEU A 134 -5.25 -2.84 5.61
C LEU A 134 -5.09 -2.92 7.14
N ALA A 135 -4.48 -3.99 7.65
CA ALA A 135 -4.22 -4.14 9.08
C ALA A 135 -3.18 -3.15 9.64
N ASN A 136 -2.33 -2.59 8.80
CA ASN A 136 -1.21 -1.72 9.19
C ASN A 136 -1.41 -0.23 8.91
N VAL A 137 -2.52 0.16 8.26
CA VAL A 137 -2.81 1.56 7.89
C VAL A 137 -4.01 2.11 8.67
N ALA A 138 -4.11 3.43 8.76
CA ALA A 138 -5.28 4.13 9.28
C ALA A 138 -6.37 4.25 8.20
N GLY A 139 -5.96 4.41 6.94
CA GLY A 139 -6.83 4.43 5.78
C GLY A 139 -6.19 3.81 4.56
N LEU A 140 -6.96 3.04 3.81
CA LEU A 140 -6.60 2.44 2.54
C LEU A 140 -7.55 2.94 1.45
N VAL A 141 -7.01 3.51 0.39
CA VAL A 141 -7.78 3.94 -0.78
C VAL A 141 -7.24 3.24 -2.00
N VAL A 142 -8.12 2.64 -2.77
CA VAL A 142 -7.79 1.95 -4.02
C VAL A 142 -8.54 2.62 -5.16
N ASN A 143 -7.79 3.19 -6.10
CA ASN A 143 -8.30 3.79 -7.33
C ASN A 143 -7.98 2.86 -8.49
N VAL A 144 -8.98 2.34 -9.16
CA VAL A 144 -8.83 1.43 -10.30
C VAL A 144 -9.37 2.09 -11.56
N ALA A 145 -8.55 2.19 -12.60
CA ALA A 145 -8.97 2.39 -13.96
C ALA A 145 -8.73 1.06 -14.72
N PRO A 146 -9.77 0.27 -14.94
CA PRO A 146 -9.64 -1.10 -15.46
C PRO A 146 -8.84 -1.16 -16.76
N GLY A 147 -7.87 -2.09 -16.86
CA GLY A 147 -6.99 -2.26 -18.01
C GLY A 147 -6.00 -1.10 -18.25
N ARG A 148 -5.92 -0.13 -17.33
CA ARG A 148 -5.05 1.05 -17.50
C ARG A 148 -4.11 1.27 -16.33
N ARG A 149 -4.63 1.30 -15.10
CA ARG A 149 -3.82 1.54 -13.91
C ARG A 149 -4.56 1.21 -12.61
N THR A 150 -3.81 0.84 -11.58
CA THR A 150 -4.27 0.82 -10.19
C THR A 150 -3.40 1.75 -9.36
N GLU A 151 -3.99 2.56 -8.51
CA GLU A 151 -3.28 3.32 -7.48
C GLU A 151 -3.80 2.89 -6.11
N VAL A 152 -2.90 2.44 -5.25
CA VAL A 152 -3.20 2.12 -3.85
C VAL A 152 -2.56 3.17 -2.97
N VAL A 153 -3.39 3.89 -2.20
CA VAL A 153 -2.97 4.95 -1.28
C VAL A 153 -3.14 4.47 0.16
N CYS A 154 -2.07 4.54 0.92
CA CYS A 154 -2.01 4.16 2.34
C CYS A 154 -1.76 5.38 3.21
N LEU A 155 -2.63 5.58 4.19
CA LEU A 155 -2.57 6.68 5.14
C LEU A 155 -2.19 6.15 6.51
N PHE A 156 -1.22 6.78 7.15
CA PHE A 156 -0.75 6.46 8.50
C PHE A 156 -0.93 7.68 9.38
N ASP A 157 -1.47 7.48 10.58
CA ASP A 157 -1.56 8.58 11.54
C ASP A 157 -0.16 8.99 12.00
N ARG A 158 0.11 10.30 11.95
CA ARG A 158 1.30 10.90 12.52
C ARG A 158 0.99 11.31 13.97
N PRO A 159 1.63 10.68 14.97
CA PRO A 159 1.38 11.06 16.35
C PRO A 159 1.81 12.51 16.57
N ALA A 160 0.86 13.36 16.95
CA ALA A 160 1.20 14.69 17.44
C ALA A 160 1.93 14.57 18.78
N ALA A 161 2.98 15.36 19.01
CA ALA A 161 3.69 15.40 20.28
C ALA A 161 2.70 15.66 21.43
N GLY A 162 2.66 14.75 22.42
CA GLY A 162 1.83 14.91 23.63
C GLY A 162 0.35 14.51 23.46
N ARG A 163 -0.10 13.98 22.33
CA ARG A 163 -1.45 13.43 22.17
C ARG A 163 -1.42 11.91 22.04
N PRO A 164 -2.32 11.18 22.74
CA PRO A 164 -2.48 9.75 22.50
C PRO A 164 -2.90 9.53 21.03
N PRO A 165 -2.50 8.41 20.41
CA PRO A 165 -2.96 8.07 19.08
C PRO A 165 -4.49 8.00 19.09
N ILE A 166 -5.12 8.78 18.21
CA ILE A 166 -6.57 8.70 18.02
C ILE A 166 -6.81 7.31 17.42
N SER A 167 -7.50 6.43 18.15
CA SER A 167 -7.95 5.15 17.63
C SER A 167 -9.01 5.44 16.55
N ARG A 168 -8.56 5.68 15.32
CA ARG A 168 -9.46 5.81 14.19
C ARG A 168 -9.89 4.43 13.72
N THR A 169 -11.16 4.28 13.43
CA THR A 169 -11.65 3.11 12.69
C THR A 169 -10.94 3.07 11.34
N ARG A 170 -10.29 1.94 11.06
CA ARG A 170 -9.63 1.73 9.76
C ARG A 170 -10.65 1.84 8.65
N SER A 171 -10.34 2.61 7.64
CA SER A 171 -11.22 2.81 6.48
C SER A 171 -10.64 2.16 5.23
N LEU A 172 -11.53 1.58 4.42
CA LEU A 172 -11.24 1.09 3.08
C LEU A 172 -12.17 1.77 2.09
N HIS A 173 -11.61 2.46 1.12
CA HIS A 173 -12.34 3.09 0.04
C HIS A 173 -11.87 2.54 -1.31
N VAL A 174 -12.79 2.15 -2.16
CA VAL A 174 -12.50 1.64 -3.50
C VAL A 174 -13.25 2.46 -4.52
N PHE A 175 -12.52 3.05 -5.45
CA PHE A 175 -13.06 3.82 -6.56
C PHE A 175 -12.70 3.13 -7.87
N ALA A 176 -13.70 2.73 -8.63
CA ALA A 176 -13.54 2.22 -9.98
C ALA A 176 -14.03 3.30 -10.96
N GLY A 177 -13.12 3.80 -11.79
CA GLY A 177 -13.46 4.69 -12.90
C GLY A 177 -13.99 3.88 -14.09
N ALA A 178 -14.89 4.48 -14.85
CA ALA A 178 -15.33 3.97 -16.13
C ALA A 178 -14.23 4.09 -17.19
#